data_8bbafd5a956d60741b76740246b0dc57
#
_entry.id   8bbafd5a956d60741b76740246b0dc57
#
_cell.length_a   1.000
_cell.length_b   1.000
_cell.length_c   1.000
_cell.angle_alpha   90.00
_cell.angle_beta   90.00
_cell.angle_gamma   90.00
#
_symmetry.space_group_name_H-M   'P 1'
#
loop_
_entity.id
_entity.type
_entity.pdbx_description
1 polymer ?
#
loop_
_entity_poly.entity_id
_entity_poly.type
_entity_poly.pdbx_seq_one_letter_code
_entity_poly.pdbx_strand_id
1 'polypeptide(L)'
;MSLIEDLENYSLDKTTYINLRWIGIIGQLITINVVAIILKFKFEFIIANTIVLFGVISNIFLFFFYKQRQLSNQSAFYFLLIDILQLGSLLFLTGGILNPFSIFLIIPSVFASSNLNIKSNLIILFVSISLICFLTIYHFELPSPLNNYKISIYYYYSIPLGLIIALIFLNYFAYLFGKENRLRKKALDKIQEVIAKEQELVSLGGQAAAAAHSLGTPLSTIKIISQELLKQKNNKEEIKKDIELLSSQVKRCDEILKKLTVVPFVEDNFIGKDFSLANYVNEIVK
;
A
#
# COMPACT_ATOMS: atom_id res chain seq x y z
N MET A 1 19.67 -0.42 -17.57
CA MET A 1 19.50 -0.84 -16.16
C MET A 1 18.69 0.17 -15.33
N SER A 2 18.73 1.48 -15.62
CA SER A 2 17.96 2.53 -14.94
C SER A 2 16.44 2.51 -15.19
N LEU A 3 15.98 2.05 -16.36
CA LEU A 3 14.55 2.00 -16.72
C LEU A 3 13.75 0.89 -16.01
N ILE A 4 14.43 -0.12 -15.46
CA ILE A 4 13.78 -1.23 -14.73
C ILE A 4 13.62 -0.86 -13.25
N GLU A 5 14.50 -0.01 -12.69
CA GLU A 5 14.42 0.47 -11.30
C GLU A 5 13.24 1.43 -11.07
N ASP A 6 12.86 2.23 -12.07
CA ASP A 6 11.74 3.19 -11.96
C ASP A 6 10.34 2.54 -11.99
N LEU A 7 10.25 1.26 -12.38
CA LEU A 7 9.00 0.49 -12.42
C LEU A 7 8.69 -0.24 -11.09
N GLU A 8 9.61 -0.25 -10.13
CA GLU A 8 9.37 -0.80 -8.82
C GLU A 8 8.84 0.29 -7.87
N ASN A 9 7.53 0.39 -7.72
CA ASN A 9 6.91 1.25 -6.71
C ASN A 9 7.26 0.75 -5.30
N TYR A 10 8.42 1.17 -4.81
CA TYR A 10 8.78 1.03 -3.41
C TYR A 10 7.99 2.04 -2.59
N SER A 11 6.98 1.57 -1.89
CA SER A 11 6.16 2.43 -1.05
C SER A 11 5.86 1.74 0.26
N LEU A 12 6.09 2.46 1.33
CA LEU A 12 5.80 2.02 2.68
C LEU A 12 4.46 2.61 3.11
N ASP A 13 3.53 1.77 3.56
CA ASP A 13 2.28 2.27 4.13
C ASP A 13 2.55 3.01 5.43
N LYS A 14 2.21 4.31 5.44
CA LYS A 14 2.43 5.22 6.56
C LYS A 14 1.75 4.72 7.84
N THR A 15 0.53 4.24 7.74
CA THR A 15 -0.27 3.81 8.90
C THR A 15 0.36 2.60 9.57
N THR A 16 0.75 1.60 8.78
CA THR A 16 1.42 0.40 9.28
C THR A 16 2.75 0.76 9.95
N TYR A 17 3.54 1.65 9.36
CA TYR A 17 4.81 2.07 9.92
C TYR A 17 4.65 2.83 11.23
N ILE A 18 3.72 3.78 11.31
CA ILE A 18 3.41 4.52 12.55
C ILE A 18 3.00 3.58 13.68
N ASN A 19 2.14 2.59 13.39
CA ASN A 19 1.70 1.63 14.39
C ASN A 19 2.85 0.76 14.92
N LEU A 20 3.75 0.31 14.03
CA LEU A 20 4.94 -0.44 14.43
C LEU A 20 5.87 0.41 15.32
N ARG A 21 6.07 1.69 14.99
CA ARG A 21 6.86 2.61 15.82
C ARG A 21 6.21 2.83 17.19
N TRP A 22 4.89 2.95 17.28
CA TRP A 22 4.19 3.04 18.57
C TRP A 22 4.45 1.82 19.45
N ILE A 23 4.39 0.61 18.88
CA ILE A 23 4.68 -0.63 19.62
C ILE A 23 6.11 -0.60 20.17
N GLY A 24 7.09 -0.19 19.34
CA GLY A 24 8.49 -0.06 19.75
C GLY A 24 8.69 0.99 20.87
N ILE A 25 8.12 2.19 20.70
CA ILE A 25 8.23 3.30 21.65
C ILE A 25 7.60 2.93 23.01
N ILE A 26 6.40 2.33 23.00
CA ILE A 26 5.72 1.89 24.23
C ILE A 26 6.55 0.80 24.92
N GLY A 27 7.08 -0.16 24.16
CA GLY A 27 7.98 -1.18 24.69
C GLY A 27 9.22 -0.59 25.36
N GLN A 28 9.87 0.38 24.73
CA GLN A 28 11.02 1.11 25.30
C GLN A 28 10.65 1.87 26.57
N LEU A 29 9.53 2.61 26.59
CA LEU A 29 9.06 3.32 27.75
C LEU A 29 8.80 2.37 28.95
N ILE A 30 8.08 1.28 28.71
CA ILE A 30 7.80 0.28 29.75
C ILE A 30 9.10 -0.29 30.28
N THR A 31 9.99 -0.74 29.40
CA THR A 31 11.26 -1.40 29.78
C THR A 31 12.13 -0.46 30.61
N ILE A 32 12.37 0.77 30.16
CA ILE A 32 13.21 1.75 30.89
C ILE A 32 12.65 2.02 32.27
N ASN A 33 11.34 2.23 32.38
CA ASN A 33 10.73 2.56 33.65
C ASN A 33 10.65 1.35 34.61
N VAL A 34 10.39 0.14 34.08
CA VAL A 34 10.43 -1.08 34.88
C VAL A 34 11.83 -1.33 35.41
N VAL A 35 12.87 -1.20 34.59
CA VAL A 35 14.26 -1.43 34.96
C VAL A 35 14.74 -0.39 36.01
N ALA A 36 14.36 0.88 35.84
CA ALA A 36 14.75 1.94 36.78
C ALA A 36 13.99 1.87 38.10
N ILE A 37 12.66 1.72 38.08
CA ILE A 37 11.81 1.90 39.26
C ILE A 37 11.62 0.58 40.02
N ILE A 38 11.35 -0.52 39.30
CA ILE A 38 11.06 -1.82 39.91
C ILE A 38 12.36 -2.57 40.22
N LEU A 39 13.23 -2.69 39.21
CA LEU A 39 14.50 -3.42 39.37
C LEU A 39 15.60 -2.56 40.01
N LYS A 40 15.39 -1.25 40.15
CA LYS A 40 16.32 -0.29 40.78
C LYS A 40 17.72 -0.29 40.15
N PHE A 41 17.82 -0.54 38.85
CA PHE A 41 19.09 -0.46 38.14
C PHE A 41 19.52 1.01 37.98
N LYS A 42 20.82 1.27 38.14
CA LYS A 42 21.38 2.61 38.03
C LYS A 42 21.88 2.85 36.61
N PHE A 43 21.29 3.80 35.91
CA PHE A 43 21.72 4.32 34.61
C PHE A 43 21.16 5.76 34.42
N GLU A 44 21.54 6.41 33.34
CA GLU A 44 21.12 7.78 33.01
C GLU A 44 19.63 7.84 32.61
N PHE A 45 18.75 7.66 33.62
CA PHE A 45 17.30 7.50 33.45
C PHE A 45 16.64 8.68 32.73
N ILE A 46 17.04 9.94 33.08
CA ILE A 46 16.46 11.15 32.45
C ILE A 46 16.83 11.20 30.97
N ILE A 47 18.10 10.95 30.64
CA ILE A 47 18.58 10.98 29.26
C ILE A 47 17.90 9.89 28.44
N ALA A 48 17.76 8.67 28.99
CA ALA A 48 17.08 7.56 28.32
C ALA A 48 15.63 7.90 27.98
N ASN A 49 14.86 8.46 28.94
CA ASN A 49 13.48 8.90 28.68
C ASN A 49 13.41 10.05 27.66
N THR A 50 14.40 10.97 27.65
CA THR A 50 14.46 12.06 26.66
C THR A 50 14.68 11.51 25.24
N ILE A 51 15.50 10.47 25.07
CA ILE A 51 15.71 9.80 23.78
C ILE A 51 14.40 9.14 23.30
N VAL A 52 13.66 8.49 24.19
CA VAL A 52 12.36 7.90 23.84
C VAL A 52 11.33 8.98 23.51
N LEU A 53 11.32 10.10 24.25
CA LEU A 53 10.45 11.25 23.95
C LEU A 53 10.72 11.81 22.54
N PHE A 54 11.99 11.88 22.12
CA PHE A 54 12.35 12.25 20.74
C PHE A 54 11.71 11.29 19.73
N GLY A 55 11.69 9.98 19.98
CA GLY A 55 10.97 8.99 19.17
C GLY A 55 9.47 9.27 19.08
N VAL A 56 8.82 9.62 20.22
CA VAL A 56 7.41 10.01 20.27
C VAL A 56 7.15 11.23 19.39
N ILE A 57 7.96 12.29 19.54
CA ILE A 57 7.83 13.54 18.78
C ILE A 57 7.99 13.26 17.28
N SER A 58 9.00 12.47 16.89
CA SER A 58 9.23 12.06 15.50
C SER A 58 8.04 11.29 14.92
N ASN A 59 7.39 10.41 15.71
CA ASN A 59 6.23 9.66 15.25
C ASN A 59 4.98 10.53 15.11
N ILE A 60 4.78 11.47 16.03
CA ILE A 60 3.71 12.48 15.96
C ILE A 60 3.92 13.39 14.75
N PHE A 61 5.17 13.83 14.52
CA PHE A 61 5.52 14.61 13.33
C PHE A 61 5.16 13.88 12.05
N LEU A 62 5.51 12.61 11.92
CA LEU A 62 5.14 11.78 10.78
C LEU A 62 3.61 11.67 10.61
N PHE A 63 2.88 11.53 11.71
CA PHE A 63 1.42 11.42 11.69
C PHE A 63 0.74 12.69 11.15
N PHE A 64 1.11 13.87 11.66
CA PHE A 64 0.43 15.13 11.35
C PHE A 64 0.95 15.81 10.08
N PHE A 65 2.25 15.80 9.84
CA PHE A 65 2.85 16.60 8.77
C PHE A 65 2.97 15.88 7.44
N TYR A 66 2.96 14.56 7.43
CA TYR A 66 3.04 13.80 6.19
C TYR A 66 1.63 13.43 5.69
N LYS A 67 1.12 14.16 4.69
CA LYS A 67 -0.28 14.01 4.20
C LYS A 67 -0.49 12.76 3.32
N GLN A 68 0.55 12.25 2.66
CA GLN A 68 0.42 11.10 1.76
C GLN A 68 0.25 9.80 2.55
N ARG A 69 -0.61 8.90 2.03
CA ARG A 69 -0.82 7.57 2.62
C ARG A 69 0.41 6.67 2.51
N GLN A 70 1.20 6.86 1.46
CA GLN A 70 2.42 6.08 1.21
C GLN A 70 3.65 6.97 1.38
N LEU A 71 4.64 6.47 2.11
CA LEU A 71 5.94 7.12 2.26
C LEU A 71 6.77 6.88 1.01
N SER A 72 7.36 7.94 0.49
CA SER A 72 8.37 7.82 -0.57
C SER A 72 9.60 7.05 -0.05
N ASN A 73 10.36 6.45 -0.96
CA ASN A 73 11.58 5.73 -0.60
C ASN A 73 12.56 6.61 0.23
N GLN A 74 12.70 7.89 -0.12
CA GLN A 74 13.57 8.81 0.62
C GLN A 74 13.04 9.11 2.02
N SER A 75 11.75 9.42 2.17
CA SER A 75 11.16 9.68 3.48
C SER A 75 11.25 8.48 4.39
N ALA A 76 10.91 7.28 3.90
CA ALA A 76 11.01 6.05 4.64
C ALA A 76 12.45 5.74 5.08
N PHE A 77 13.44 6.00 4.21
CA PHE A 77 14.86 5.85 4.52
C PHE A 77 15.28 6.76 5.70
N TYR A 78 14.92 8.04 5.68
CA TYR A 78 15.30 8.95 6.76
C TYR A 78 14.63 8.61 8.09
N PHE A 79 13.35 8.22 8.09
CA PHE A 79 12.68 7.83 9.32
C PHE A 79 13.25 6.53 9.91
N LEU A 80 13.58 5.52 9.07
CA LEU A 80 14.24 4.31 9.53
C LEU A 80 15.66 4.58 10.05
N LEU A 81 16.39 5.51 9.42
CA LEU A 81 17.70 5.94 9.93
C LEU A 81 17.58 6.58 11.32
N ILE A 82 16.58 7.45 11.52
CA ILE A 82 16.30 8.06 12.82
C ILE A 82 15.97 6.98 13.86
N ASP A 83 15.19 5.96 13.50
CA ASP A 83 14.84 4.86 14.42
C ASP A 83 16.09 4.06 14.84
N ILE A 84 17.01 3.76 13.90
CA ILE A 84 18.26 3.08 14.19
C ILE A 84 19.13 3.91 15.13
N LEU A 85 19.28 5.20 14.86
CA LEU A 85 20.09 6.10 15.68
C LEU A 85 19.47 6.30 17.07
N GLN A 86 18.17 6.45 17.15
CA GLN A 86 17.44 6.58 18.43
C GLN A 86 17.62 5.33 19.30
N LEU A 87 17.42 4.15 18.72
CA LEU A 87 17.62 2.89 19.43
C LEU A 87 19.09 2.66 19.80
N GLY A 88 20.01 2.99 18.89
CA GLY A 88 21.44 2.91 19.14
C GLY A 88 21.91 3.82 20.28
N SER A 89 21.38 5.05 20.34
CA SER A 89 21.67 5.98 21.43
C SER A 89 21.15 5.47 22.78
N LEU A 90 19.99 4.80 22.79
CA LEU A 90 19.43 4.19 23.98
C LEU A 90 20.28 3.01 24.45
N LEU A 91 20.71 2.14 23.54
CA LEU A 91 21.60 1.02 23.83
C LEU A 91 22.96 1.51 24.32
N PHE A 92 23.52 2.58 23.73
CA PHE A 92 24.78 3.18 24.17
C PHE A 92 24.75 3.54 25.66
N LEU A 93 23.64 4.08 26.16
CA LEU A 93 23.46 4.44 27.57
C LEU A 93 23.20 3.23 28.50
N THR A 94 22.81 2.09 27.96
CA THR A 94 22.28 0.98 28.72
C THR A 94 23.06 -0.32 28.56
N GLY A 95 24.34 -0.24 28.22
CA GLY A 95 25.25 -1.40 28.17
C GLY A 95 25.64 -1.87 26.77
N GLY A 96 25.34 -1.08 25.75
CA GLY A 96 25.77 -1.33 24.36
C GLY A 96 25.25 -2.65 23.84
N ILE A 97 26.17 -3.42 23.26
CA ILE A 97 25.85 -4.74 22.65
C ILE A 97 25.49 -5.80 23.68
N LEU A 98 25.90 -5.62 24.93
CA LEU A 98 25.58 -6.54 26.04
C LEU A 98 24.14 -6.38 26.53
N ASN A 99 23.47 -5.33 26.17
CA ASN A 99 22.06 -5.16 26.46
C ASN A 99 21.22 -6.17 25.67
N PRO A 100 20.37 -7.00 26.33
CA PRO A 100 19.54 -7.98 25.63
C PRO A 100 18.67 -7.41 24.52
N PHE A 101 18.31 -6.13 24.60
CA PHE A 101 17.51 -5.43 23.59
C PHE A 101 18.30 -5.02 22.35
N SER A 102 19.62 -5.28 22.30
CA SER A 102 20.47 -5.05 21.10
C SER A 102 19.93 -5.81 19.86
N ILE A 103 19.24 -6.93 20.06
CA ILE A 103 18.58 -7.71 18.99
C ILE A 103 17.57 -6.85 18.19
N PHE A 104 16.98 -5.82 18.78
CA PHE A 104 16.01 -4.95 18.10
C PHE A 104 16.64 -4.03 17.04
N LEU A 105 17.99 -3.90 16.99
CA LEU A 105 18.68 -3.22 15.89
C LEU A 105 18.46 -3.91 14.53
N ILE A 106 18.08 -5.18 14.54
CA ILE A 106 17.79 -5.92 13.31
C ILE A 106 16.48 -5.44 12.65
N ILE A 107 15.48 -5.03 13.45
CA ILE A 107 14.12 -4.75 12.97
C ILE A 107 14.08 -3.65 11.92
N PRO A 108 14.64 -2.43 12.11
CA PRO A 108 14.59 -1.38 11.09
C PRO A 108 15.29 -1.78 9.79
N SER A 109 16.39 -2.55 9.87
CA SER A 109 17.14 -3.00 8.70
C SER A 109 16.35 -4.05 7.89
N VAL A 110 15.72 -5.02 8.55
CA VAL A 110 14.85 -6.00 7.91
C VAL A 110 13.65 -5.33 7.27
N PHE A 111 13.06 -4.34 7.95
CA PHE A 111 11.95 -3.58 7.42
C PHE A 111 12.34 -2.73 6.19
N ALA A 112 13.52 -2.12 6.21
CA ALA A 112 14.10 -1.43 5.05
C ALA A 112 14.26 -2.37 3.85
N SER A 113 14.74 -3.58 4.09
CA SER A 113 15.01 -4.57 3.05
C SER A 113 13.77 -4.99 2.27
N SER A 114 12.63 -5.13 2.94
CA SER A 114 11.37 -5.52 2.30
C SER A 114 10.66 -4.36 1.57
N ASN A 115 10.92 -3.10 1.98
CA ASN A 115 10.09 -1.95 1.56
C ASN A 115 10.85 -0.86 0.78
N LEU A 116 12.19 -0.80 0.87
CA LEU A 116 12.99 0.21 0.21
C LEU A 116 13.73 -0.34 -1.02
N ASN A 117 14.22 0.57 -1.86
CA ASN A 117 15.09 0.21 -2.96
C ASN A 117 16.43 -0.34 -2.45
N ILE A 118 17.12 -1.08 -3.30
CA ILE A 118 18.35 -1.80 -2.92
C ILE A 118 19.45 -0.86 -2.41
N LYS A 119 19.57 0.37 -2.98
CA LYS A 119 20.60 1.34 -2.56
C LYS A 119 20.34 1.82 -1.13
N SER A 120 19.11 2.25 -0.83
CA SER A 120 18.70 2.68 0.51
C SER A 120 18.81 1.54 1.53
N ASN A 121 18.43 0.33 1.15
CA ASN A 121 18.58 -0.85 2.01
C ASN A 121 20.04 -1.15 2.35
N LEU A 122 20.95 -1.13 1.37
CA LEU A 122 22.38 -1.38 1.60
C LEU A 122 23.01 -0.32 2.53
N ILE A 123 22.60 0.94 2.40
CA ILE A 123 23.07 2.01 3.30
C ILE A 123 22.59 1.75 4.73
N ILE A 124 21.30 1.41 4.92
CA ILE A 124 20.74 1.08 6.24
C ILE A 124 21.42 -0.14 6.85
N LEU A 125 21.66 -1.18 6.07
CA LEU A 125 22.39 -2.38 6.50
C LEU A 125 23.81 -2.02 6.96
N PHE A 126 24.53 -1.22 6.17
CA PHE A 126 25.88 -0.75 6.51
C PHE A 126 25.89 0.08 7.80
N VAL A 127 24.95 1.01 7.96
CA VAL A 127 24.81 1.82 9.18
C VAL A 127 24.50 0.93 10.39
N SER A 128 23.62 -0.08 10.26
CA SER A 128 23.30 -1.00 11.34
C SER A 128 24.52 -1.84 11.77
N ILE A 129 25.30 -2.36 10.82
CA ILE A 129 26.54 -3.10 11.11
C ILE A 129 27.57 -2.17 11.79
N SER A 130 27.76 -0.97 11.26
CA SER A 130 28.67 0.02 11.84
C SER A 130 28.28 0.39 13.27
N LEU A 131 26.98 0.53 13.53
CA LEU A 131 26.45 0.80 14.87
C LEU A 131 26.67 -0.36 15.83
N ILE A 132 26.48 -1.62 15.41
CA ILE A 132 26.80 -2.81 16.20
C ILE A 132 28.29 -2.84 16.56
N CYS A 133 29.18 -2.59 15.60
CA CYS A 133 30.62 -2.52 15.85
C CYS A 133 30.96 -1.37 16.81
N PHE A 134 30.35 -0.19 16.63
CA PHE A 134 30.56 0.95 17.52
C PHE A 134 30.11 0.63 18.95
N LEU A 135 28.89 0.08 19.14
CA LEU A 135 28.34 -0.29 20.44
C LEU A 135 29.10 -1.44 21.12
N THR A 136 29.90 -2.22 20.38
CA THR A 136 30.80 -3.23 20.95
C THR A 136 31.99 -2.57 21.62
N ILE A 137 32.50 -1.46 21.08
CA ILE A 137 33.71 -0.81 21.57
C ILE A 137 33.38 0.30 22.58
N TYR A 138 32.35 1.09 22.25
CA TYR A 138 31.97 2.28 23.01
C TYR A 138 30.53 2.14 23.54
N HIS A 139 30.39 2.06 24.85
CA HIS A 139 29.10 2.06 25.55
C HIS A 139 29.30 2.37 27.04
N PHE A 140 28.27 2.84 27.71
CA PHE A 140 28.24 2.90 29.14
C PHE A 140 28.14 1.49 29.74
N GLU A 141 28.52 1.34 31.01
CA GLU A 141 28.45 0.05 31.68
C GLU A 141 27.00 -0.49 31.70
N LEU A 142 26.89 -1.82 31.60
CA LEU A 142 25.59 -2.47 31.66
C LEU A 142 24.97 -2.21 33.03
N PRO A 143 23.75 -1.64 33.11
CA PRO A 143 23.07 -1.45 34.37
C PRO A 143 22.92 -2.77 35.11
N SER A 144 23.47 -2.87 36.32
CA SER A 144 23.45 -4.09 37.12
C SER A 144 23.28 -3.74 38.58
N PRO A 145 22.48 -4.50 39.36
CA PRO A 145 22.42 -4.38 40.80
C PRO A 145 23.67 -4.95 41.48
N LEU A 146 24.47 -5.76 40.77
CA LEU A 146 25.68 -6.44 41.25
C LEU A 146 26.91 -5.84 40.59
N ASN A 147 27.79 -5.22 41.38
CA ASN A 147 28.99 -4.49 40.90
C ASN A 147 30.08 -5.39 40.27
N ASN A 148 29.89 -6.70 40.11
CA ASN A 148 30.94 -7.64 39.67
C ASN A 148 30.50 -8.63 38.59
N TYR A 149 29.66 -8.25 37.63
CA TYR A 149 29.33 -9.14 36.55
C TYR A 149 30.45 -9.18 35.51
N LYS A 150 31.32 -10.17 35.60
CA LYS A 150 32.41 -10.39 34.62
C LYS A 150 31.91 -11.29 33.49
N ILE A 151 31.79 -10.74 32.30
CA ILE A 151 31.48 -11.51 31.08
C ILE A 151 32.77 -12.06 30.52
N SER A 152 32.79 -13.33 30.10
CA SER A 152 33.91 -13.93 29.39
C SER A 152 34.18 -13.18 28.10
N ILE A 153 35.44 -12.94 27.75
CA ILE A 153 35.88 -12.25 26.53
C ILE A 153 35.32 -12.95 25.27
N TYR A 154 35.16 -14.25 25.29
CA TYR A 154 34.56 -15.00 24.18
C TYR A 154 33.10 -14.66 23.98
N TYR A 155 32.32 -14.52 25.06
CA TYR A 155 30.93 -14.10 25.01
C TYR A 155 30.78 -12.64 24.51
N TYR A 156 31.66 -11.76 24.91
CA TYR A 156 31.71 -10.37 24.53
C TYR A 156 31.80 -10.19 23.01
N TYR A 157 32.66 -10.98 22.33
CA TYR A 157 32.80 -10.93 20.88
C TYR A 157 31.83 -11.81 20.11
N SER A 158 31.27 -12.87 20.70
CA SER A 158 30.34 -13.74 20.03
C SER A 158 28.96 -13.10 19.84
N ILE A 159 28.51 -12.23 20.75
CA ILE A 159 27.22 -11.54 20.65
C ILE A 159 27.12 -10.66 19.40
N PRO A 160 28.05 -9.67 19.18
CA PRO A 160 27.98 -8.84 17.98
C PRO A 160 28.16 -9.67 16.70
N LEU A 161 29.01 -10.68 16.70
CA LEU A 161 29.18 -11.57 15.56
C LEU A 161 27.88 -12.29 15.21
N GLY A 162 27.20 -12.86 16.21
CA GLY A 162 25.89 -13.50 16.02
C GLY A 162 24.82 -12.53 15.52
N LEU A 163 24.79 -11.30 16.05
CA LEU A 163 23.87 -10.26 15.59
C LEU A 163 24.13 -9.83 14.14
N ILE A 164 25.40 -9.68 13.73
CA ILE A 164 25.75 -9.34 12.36
C ILE A 164 25.35 -10.46 11.39
N ILE A 165 25.61 -11.70 11.74
CA ILE A 165 25.21 -12.87 10.92
C ILE A 165 23.67 -12.90 10.79
N ALA A 166 22.95 -12.75 11.90
CA ALA A 166 21.50 -12.73 11.91
C ALA A 166 20.94 -11.55 11.09
N LEU A 167 21.55 -10.38 11.22
CA LEU A 167 21.17 -9.17 10.48
C LEU A 167 21.32 -9.38 8.98
N ILE A 168 22.46 -9.87 8.50
CA ILE A 168 22.73 -10.12 7.09
C ILE A 168 21.75 -11.17 6.54
N PHE A 169 21.57 -12.28 7.26
CA PHE A 169 20.67 -13.35 6.86
C PHE A 169 19.22 -12.88 6.76
N LEU A 170 18.72 -12.22 7.81
CA LEU A 170 17.33 -11.73 7.84
C LEU A 170 17.09 -10.61 6.84
N ASN A 171 18.07 -9.72 6.63
CA ASN A 171 17.98 -8.68 5.63
C ASN A 171 17.89 -9.27 4.22
N TYR A 172 18.73 -10.27 3.88
CA TYR A 172 18.66 -10.96 2.60
C TYR A 172 17.33 -11.70 2.39
N PHE A 173 16.88 -12.43 3.42
CA PHE A 173 15.59 -13.12 3.38
C PHE A 173 14.42 -12.15 3.17
N ALA A 174 14.39 -11.04 3.92
CA ALA A 174 13.35 -10.03 3.79
C ALA A 174 13.38 -9.34 2.42
N TYR A 175 14.55 -9.14 1.83
CA TYR A 175 14.68 -8.63 0.46
C TYR A 175 14.03 -9.57 -0.56
N LEU A 176 14.31 -10.86 -0.49
CA LEU A 176 13.72 -11.86 -1.38
C LEU A 176 12.19 -11.91 -1.22
N PHE A 177 11.72 -11.97 0.02
CA PHE A 177 10.30 -12.00 0.34
C PHE A 177 9.58 -10.73 -0.12
N GLY A 178 10.17 -9.56 0.10
CA GLY A 178 9.63 -8.28 -0.38
C GLY A 178 9.56 -8.23 -1.91
N LYS A 179 10.57 -8.74 -2.60
CA LYS A 179 10.57 -8.85 -4.07
C LYS A 179 9.45 -9.76 -4.57
N GLU A 180 9.29 -10.93 -3.97
CA GLU A 180 8.23 -11.88 -4.33
C GLU A 180 6.83 -11.28 -4.10
N ASN A 181 6.61 -10.64 -2.97
CA ASN A 181 5.34 -9.98 -2.67
C ASN A 181 5.00 -8.87 -3.67
N ARG A 182 5.98 -8.08 -4.10
CA ARG A 182 5.77 -7.06 -5.15
C ARG A 182 5.40 -7.69 -6.49
N LEU A 183 6.05 -8.79 -6.87
CA LEU A 183 5.71 -9.52 -8.12
C LEU A 183 4.28 -10.09 -8.06
N ARG A 184 3.90 -10.69 -6.94
CA ARG A 184 2.53 -11.18 -6.72
C ARG A 184 1.50 -10.06 -6.82
N LYS A 185 1.77 -8.91 -6.20
CA LYS A 185 0.88 -7.75 -6.28
C LYS A 185 0.70 -7.28 -7.72
N LYS A 186 1.79 -7.11 -8.47
CA LYS A 186 1.74 -6.73 -9.89
C LYS A 186 0.93 -7.73 -10.74
N ALA A 187 1.07 -9.02 -10.48
CA ALA A 187 0.30 -10.05 -11.16
C ALA A 187 -1.21 -9.94 -10.86
N LEU A 188 -1.56 -9.70 -9.59
CA LEU A 188 -2.96 -9.49 -9.17
C LEU A 188 -3.56 -8.25 -9.81
N ASP A 189 -2.83 -7.12 -9.81
CA ASP A 189 -3.28 -5.87 -10.45
C ASP A 189 -3.53 -6.09 -11.95
N LYS A 190 -2.67 -6.88 -12.62
CA LYS A 190 -2.85 -7.23 -14.03
C LYS A 190 -4.07 -8.11 -14.28
N ILE A 191 -4.31 -9.10 -13.43
CA ILE A 191 -5.50 -9.94 -13.51
C ILE A 191 -6.78 -9.10 -13.32
N GLN A 192 -6.79 -8.18 -12.38
CA GLN A 192 -7.92 -7.28 -12.17
C GLN A 192 -8.19 -6.39 -13.40
N GLU A 193 -7.14 -5.86 -14.03
CA GLU A 193 -7.26 -5.11 -15.28
C GLU A 193 -7.90 -5.94 -16.41
N VAL A 194 -7.46 -7.20 -16.55
CA VAL A 194 -8.01 -8.12 -17.58
C VAL A 194 -9.48 -8.42 -17.29
N ILE A 195 -9.83 -8.74 -16.05
CA ILE A 195 -11.22 -9.01 -15.65
C ILE A 195 -12.11 -7.78 -15.92
N ALA A 196 -11.64 -6.59 -15.59
CA ALA A 196 -12.39 -5.35 -15.86
C ALA A 196 -12.66 -5.16 -17.36
N LYS A 197 -11.65 -5.40 -18.20
CA LYS A 197 -11.82 -5.36 -19.66
C LYS A 197 -12.76 -6.44 -20.21
N GLU A 198 -12.70 -7.64 -19.65
CA GLU A 198 -13.61 -8.72 -20.03
C GLU A 198 -15.06 -8.36 -19.68
N GLN A 199 -15.31 -7.82 -18.48
CA GLN A 199 -16.64 -7.36 -18.08
C GLN A 199 -17.17 -6.23 -18.98
N GLU A 200 -16.30 -5.30 -19.37
CA GLU A 200 -16.65 -4.24 -20.34
C GLU A 200 -17.06 -4.83 -21.68
N LEU A 201 -16.27 -5.78 -22.24
CA LEU A 201 -16.59 -6.43 -23.50
C LEU A 201 -17.89 -7.24 -23.44
N VAL A 202 -18.15 -7.97 -22.36
CA VAL A 202 -19.42 -8.71 -22.13
C VAL A 202 -20.59 -7.73 -22.08
N SER A 203 -20.45 -6.60 -21.37
CA SER A 203 -21.48 -5.56 -21.31
C SER A 203 -21.79 -4.96 -22.69
N LEU A 204 -20.75 -4.61 -23.45
CA LEU A 204 -20.88 -4.11 -24.82
C LEU A 204 -21.53 -5.14 -25.75
N GLY A 205 -21.15 -6.41 -25.64
CA GLY A 205 -21.75 -7.50 -26.39
C GLY A 205 -23.25 -7.67 -26.09
N GLY A 206 -23.63 -7.58 -24.81
CA GLY A 206 -25.02 -7.62 -24.40
C GLY A 206 -25.85 -6.45 -24.95
N GLN A 207 -25.28 -5.24 -24.91
CA GLN A 207 -25.92 -4.04 -25.49
C GLN A 207 -26.08 -4.17 -27.01
N ALA A 208 -25.07 -4.64 -27.73
CA ALA A 208 -25.13 -4.85 -29.15
C ALA A 208 -26.18 -5.89 -29.55
N ALA A 209 -26.30 -6.99 -28.80
CA ALA A 209 -27.32 -8.03 -29.02
C ALA A 209 -28.74 -7.50 -28.78
N ALA A 210 -28.95 -6.75 -27.70
CA ALA A 210 -30.24 -6.11 -27.40
C ALA A 210 -30.62 -5.09 -28.47
N ALA A 211 -29.66 -4.34 -28.98
CA ALA A 211 -29.83 -3.40 -30.07
C ALA A 211 -30.23 -4.08 -31.37
N ALA A 212 -29.50 -5.13 -31.76
CA ALA A 212 -29.80 -5.92 -32.97
C ALA A 212 -31.22 -6.51 -32.91
N HIS A 213 -31.66 -7.03 -31.75
CA HIS A 213 -33.01 -7.52 -31.55
C HIS A 213 -34.06 -6.42 -31.69
N SER A 214 -33.81 -5.27 -31.05
CA SER A 214 -34.73 -4.11 -31.09
C SER A 214 -34.86 -3.48 -32.48
N LEU A 215 -33.79 -3.52 -33.28
CA LEU A 215 -33.79 -3.04 -34.67
C LEU A 215 -34.38 -4.05 -35.64
N GLY A 216 -34.33 -5.34 -35.35
CA GLY A 216 -34.81 -6.39 -36.22
C GLY A 216 -36.30 -6.28 -36.52
N THR A 217 -37.14 -5.91 -35.54
CA THR A 217 -38.58 -5.74 -35.68
C THR A 217 -38.96 -4.60 -36.65
N PRO A 218 -38.52 -3.34 -36.44
CA PRO A 218 -38.87 -2.25 -37.34
C PRO A 218 -38.28 -2.44 -38.75
N LEU A 219 -37.05 -3.00 -38.88
CA LEU A 219 -36.47 -3.31 -40.20
C LEU A 219 -37.25 -4.37 -40.96
N SER A 220 -37.76 -5.41 -40.27
CA SER A 220 -38.63 -6.40 -40.89
C SER A 220 -39.94 -5.79 -41.39
N THR A 221 -40.54 -4.90 -40.61
CA THR A 221 -41.75 -4.18 -41.01
C THR A 221 -41.50 -3.27 -42.24
N ILE A 222 -40.38 -2.53 -42.22
CA ILE A 222 -39.95 -1.69 -43.39
C ILE A 222 -39.82 -2.59 -44.64
N LYS A 223 -39.16 -3.76 -44.50
CA LYS A 223 -39.01 -4.70 -45.64
C LYS A 223 -40.34 -5.16 -46.20
N ILE A 224 -41.31 -5.52 -45.34
CA ILE A 224 -42.63 -5.99 -45.79
C ILE A 224 -43.38 -4.90 -46.50
N ILE A 225 -43.46 -3.69 -45.93
CA ILE A 225 -44.17 -2.54 -46.52
C ILE A 225 -43.53 -2.14 -47.86
N SER A 226 -42.18 -2.13 -47.92
CA SER A 226 -41.46 -1.86 -49.16
C SER A 226 -41.79 -2.86 -50.27
N GLN A 227 -41.96 -4.16 -49.95
CA GLN A 227 -42.33 -5.19 -50.89
C GLN A 227 -43.82 -5.07 -51.34
N GLU A 228 -44.71 -4.62 -50.45
CA GLU A 228 -46.11 -4.36 -50.77
C GLU A 228 -46.23 -3.16 -51.69
N LEU A 229 -45.55 -2.05 -51.41
CA LEU A 229 -45.51 -0.88 -52.27
C LEU A 229 -44.99 -1.18 -53.70
N LEU A 230 -44.07 -2.08 -53.85
CA LEU A 230 -43.59 -2.54 -55.17
C LEU A 230 -44.63 -3.36 -55.99
N LYS A 231 -45.62 -3.93 -55.32
CA LYS A 231 -46.66 -4.76 -55.95
C LYS A 231 -47.95 -4.00 -56.22
N GLN A 232 -48.20 -2.89 -55.53
CA GLN A 232 -49.43 -2.11 -55.61
C GLN A 232 -49.51 -1.27 -56.91
N LYS A 233 -50.59 -1.45 -57.64
CA LYS A 233 -50.73 -0.80 -58.99
C LYS A 233 -51.62 0.42 -59.02
N ASN A 234 -52.39 0.91 -58.03
CA ASN A 234 -53.18 2.18 -58.21
C ASN A 234 -54.10 2.62 -57.04
N ASN A 235 -53.79 2.37 -55.79
CA ASN A 235 -54.60 2.95 -54.70
C ASN A 235 -53.84 4.03 -53.93
N LYS A 236 -54.06 5.31 -54.25
CA LYS A 236 -53.33 6.46 -53.66
C LYS A 236 -53.49 6.60 -52.16
N GLU A 237 -54.60 6.17 -51.54
CA GLU A 237 -54.79 6.25 -50.09
C GLU A 237 -54.05 5.15 -49.33
N GLU A 238 -53.96 3.93 -49.86
CA GLU A 238 -53.18 2.85 -49.28
C GLU A 238 -51.71 3.12 -49.37
N ILE A 239 -51.21 3.61 -50.50
CA ILE A 239 -49.84 4.04 -50.70
C ILE A 239 -49.43 5.11 -49.67
N LYS A 240 -50.32 6.08 -49.38
CA LYS A 240 -50.05 7.13 -48.40
C LYS A 240 -49.93 6.57 -46.99
N LYS A 241 -50.80 5.65 -46.59
CA LYS A 241 -50.75 4.97 -45.28
C LYS A 241 -49.46 4.15 -45.11
N ASP A 242 -49.08 3.41 -46.13
CA ASP A 242 -47.86 2.62 -46.16
C ASP A 242 -46.59 3.46 -46.05
N ILE A 243 -46.56 4.62 -46.73
CA ILE A 243 -45.45 5.60 -46.59
C ILE A 243 -45.40 6.20 -45.19
N GLU A 244 -46.54 6.56 -44.60
CA GLU A 244 -46.60 7.08 -43.22
C GLU A 244 -46.13 6.02 -42.21
N LEU A 245 -46.53 4.75 -42.36
CA LEU A 245 -46.09 3.64 -41.54
C LEU A 245 -44.57 3.38 -41.70
N LEU A 246 -44.04 3.43 -42.93
CA LEU A 246 -42.62 3.30 -43.23
C LEU A 246 -41.81 4.37 -42.56
N SER A 247 -42.25 5.65 -42.66
CA SER A 247 -41.62 6.79 -42.00
C SER A 247 -41.59 6.64 -40.49
N SER A 248 -42.70 6.12 -39.89
CA SER A 248 -42.75 5.88 -38.45
C SER A 248 -41.75 4.82 -37.98
N GLN A 249 -41.58 3.74 -38.77
CA GLN A 249 -40.59 2.66 -38.44
C GLN A 249 -39.13 3.13 -38.59
N VAL A 250 -38.85 3.97 -39.62
CA VAL A 250 -37.53 4.59 -39.79
C VAL A 250 -37.19 5.49 -38.59
N LYS A 251 -38.16 6.31 -38.13
CA LYS A 251 -38.01 7.15 -36.97
C LYS A 251 -37.73 6.31 -35.68
N ARG A 252 -38.38 5.18 -35.56
CA ARG A 252 -38.18 4.23 -34.44
C ARG A 252 -36.75 3.65 -34.48
N CYS A 253 -36.24 3.29 -35.67
CA CYS A 253 -34.85 2.86 -35.80
C CYS A 253 -33.87 3.97 -35.40
N ASP A 254 -34.12 5.21 -35.80
CA ASP A 254 -33.30 6.38 -35.42
C ASP A 254 -33.27 6.60 -33.90
N GLU A 255 -34.43 6.46 -33.23
CA GLU A 255 -34.53 6.56 -31.78
C GLU A 255 -33.76 5.45 -31.06
N ILE A 256 -33.78 4.23 -31.56
CA ILE A 256 -32.99 3.10 -31.02
C ILE A 256 -31.51 3.36 -31.21
N LEU A 257 -31.08 3.79 -32.40
CA LEU A 257 -29.67 4.14 -32.68
C LEU A 257 -29.21 5.31 -31.80
N LYS A 258 -30.02 6.33 -31.61
CA LYS A 258 -29.69 7.45 -30.70
C LYS A 258 -29.50 6.97 -29.25
N LYS A 259 -30.31 6.04 -28.76
CA LYS A 259 -30.13 5.45 -27.42
C LYS A 259 -28.86 4.66 -27.28
N LEU A 260 -28.31 4.10 -28.36
CA LEU A 260 -27.07 3.36 -28.37
C LEU A 260 -25.83 4.25 -28.54
N THR A 261 -25.96 5.36 -29.27
CA THR A 261 -24.88 6.31 -29.47
C THR A 261 -24.75 7.30 -28.31
N VAL A 262 -25.81 7.56 -27.57
CA VAL A 262 -25.69 8.08 -26.23
C VAL A 262 -25.15 6.91 -25.38
N VAL A 263 -23.85 6.65 -25.50
CA VAL A 263 -23.10 6.13 -24.36
C VAL A 263 -23.48 7.09 -23.24
N PRO A 264 -24.17 6.68 -22.20
CA PRO A 264 -24.13 7.48 -21.01
C PRO A 264 -22.62 7.49 -20.70
N PHE A 265 -21.93 8.61 -20.87
CA PHE A 265 -21.13 9.04 -19.78
C PHE A 265 -22.11 8.92 -18.62
N VAL A 266 -22.04 7.82 -17.93
CA VAL A 266 -22.48 7.79 -16.56
C VAL A 266 -21.57 8.84 -15.95
N GLU A 267 -22.00 10.11 -16.01
CA GLU A 267 -21.65 11.02 -14.95
C GLU A 267 -21.96 10.19 -13.74
N ASP A 268 -20.90 9.72 -13.15
CA ASP A 268 -20.98 8.98 -11.91
C ASP A 268 -21.52 10.02 -10.92
N ASN A 269 -22.87 10.15 -10.90
CA ASN A 269 -23.60 10.99 -9.94
C ASN A 269 -23.25 10.61 -8.50
N PHE A 270 -22.47 9.54 -8.35
CA PHE A 270 -21.82 9.06 -7.15
C PHE A 270 -20.64 9.94 -6.72
N ILE A 271 -19.91 10.56 -7.68
CA ILE A 271 -18.73 11.41 -7.36
C ILE A 271 -19.15 12.87 -7.09
N GLY A 272 -20.33 13.27 -7.51
CA GLY A 272 -20.79 14.69 -7.44
C GLY A 272 -21.65 15.07 -6.25
N LYS A 273 -22.05 14.15 -5.38
CA LYS A 273 -22.74 14.44 -4.12
C LYS A 273 -21.86 13.99 -2.96
N ASP A 274 -21.78 14.82 -1.92
CA ASP A 274 -21.13 14.53 -0.63
C ASP A 274 -21.75 13.29 0.06
N PHE A 275 -21.62 12.13 -0.57
CA PHE A 275 -21.98 10.84 0.02
C PHE A 275 -20.85 10.38 0.91
N SER A 276 -21.01 10.60 2.21
CA SER A 276 -20.19 9.92 3.21
C SER A 276 -20.35 8.40 3.04
N LEU A 277 -19.23 7.68 3.11
CA LEU A 277 -19.18 6.21 3.09
C LEU A 277 -20.16 5.60 4.13
N ALA A 278 -20.39 6.29 5.24
CA ALA A 278 -21.35 5.93 6.28
C ALA A 278 -22.81 5.92 5.79
N ASN A 279 -23.19 6.86 4.92
CA ASN A 279 -24.54 6.91 4.34
C ASN A 279 -24.78 5.77 3.35
N TYR A 280 -23.75 5.39 2.58
CA TYR A 280 -23.81 4.26 1.63
C TYR A 280 -23.95 2.92 2.35
N VAL A 281 -23.17 2.69 3.40
CA VAL A 281 -23.28 1.47 4.21
C VAL A 281 -24.65 1.36 4.89
N ASN A 282 -25.23 2.46 5.37
CA ASN A 282 -26.56 2.48 5.98
C ASN A 282 -27.70 2.23 4.98
N GLU A 283 -27.49 2.51 3.69
CA GLU A 283 -28.50 2.25 2.64
C GLU A 283 -28.48 0.77 2.19
N ILE A 284 -27.32 0.10 2.26
CA ILE A 284 -27.19 -1.33 1.94
C ILE A 284 -27.65 -2.23 3.10
N VAL A 285 -27.60 -1.76 4.33
CA VAL A 285 -27.98 -2.53 5.55
C VAL A 285 -29.46 -2.39 5.90
N LYS A 286 -30.24 -1.57 5.20
CA LYS A 286 -31.70 -1.53 5.23
C LYS A 286 -32.31 -2.48 4.20
#